data_38cbd4b093641d8c188dd98f09d51fc8
#
_entry.id   38cbd4b093641d8c188dd98f09d51fc8
#
_cell.length_a   1.000
_cell.length_b   1.000
_cell.length_c   1.000
_cell.angle_alpha   90.00
_cell.angle_beta   90.00
_cell.angle_gamma   90.00
#
_symmetry.space_group_name_H-M   'P 1'
#
loop_
_entity.id
_entity.type
_entity.pdbx_description
1 polymer ?
#
loop_
_entity_poly.entity_id
_entity_poly.type
_entity_poly.pdbx_seq_one_letter_code
_entity_poly.pdbx_strand_id
1 'polypeptide(L)'
;MDQMVAAATTGLEDVDLFRELHGYFIEDLDIGMSAFYSRTVTEADIVMFAGISGDFNPLHLNREFAEKTHFGGTIAHGMLTASLISTVVGTKLPGPGAIYMSQNIRFTAPVRAGDTV
;
A
#
# COMPACT_ATOMS: atom_id res chain seq x y z
N MET A 1 30.07 -2.09 21.40
CA MET A 1 28.77 -2.29 20.72
C MET A 1 27.62 -2.25 21.69
N ASP A 2 27.68 -2.98 22.79
CA ASP A 2 26.61 -2.99 23.80
C ASP A 2 26.37 -1.63 24.46
N GLN A 3 27.44 -0.84 24.71
CA GLN A 3 27.31 0.51 25.25
C GLN A 3 26.67 1.49 24.27
N MET A 4 26.90 1.33 22.95
CA MET A 4 26.25 2.15 21.94
C MET A 4 24.77 1.79 21.81
N VAL A 5 24.42 0.51 21.90
CA VAL A 5 23.03 0.05 21.89
C VAL A 5 22.31 0.54 23.15
N ALA A 6 22.95 0.43 24.33
CA ALA A 6 22.39 0.93 25.59
C ALA A 6 22.19 2.46 25.55
N ALA A 7 23.14 3.23 24.99
CA ALA A 7 23.01 4.67 24.86
C ALA A 7 21.90 5.06 23.88
N ALA A 8 21.75 4.32 22.78
CA ALA A 8 20.67 4.54 21.82
C ALA A 8 19.30 4.22 22.42
N THR A 9 19.20 3.15 23.24
CA THR A 9 17.95 2.76 23.90
C THR A 9 17.61 3.65 25.09
N THR A 10 18.59 4.24 25.77
CA THR A 10 18.33 5.15 26.91
C THR A 10 17.48 6.34 26.50
N GLY A 11 17.72 6.93 25.30
CA GLY A 11 16.89 7.99 24.76
C GLY A 11 15.49 7.52 24.38
N LEU A 12 15.32 6.26 24.04
CA LEU A 12 14.04 5.66 23.67
C LEU A 12 13.19 5.24 24.89
N GLU A 13 13.82 5.00 26.06
CA GLU A 13 13.12 4.65 27.28
C GLU A 13 12.23 5.80 27.78
N ASP A 14 12.60 7.03 27.49
CA ASP A 14 11.83 8.22 27.86
C ASP A 14 10.74 8.58 26.84
N VAL A 15 10.67 7.84 25.71
CA VAL A 15 9.71 8.05 24.66
C VAL A 15 8.67 6.92 24.67
N ASP A 16 7.40 7.29 24.74
CA ASP A 16 6.31 6.34 24.54
C ASP A 16 6.18 6.03 23.05
N LEU A 17 6.96 5.05 22.60
CA LEU A 17 7.01 4.66 21.19
C LEU A 17 5.64 4.24 20.65
N PHE A 18 4.81 3.64 21.49
CA PHE A 18 3.47 3.27 21.08
C PHE A 18 2.66 4.50 20.70
N ARG A 19 2.69 5.55 21.52
CA ARG A 19 1.99 6.80 21.25
C ARG A 19 2.61 7.56 20.08
N GLU A 20 3.93 7.56 20.01
CA GLU A 20 4.66 8.27 18.96
C GLU A 20 4.36 7.67 17.57
N LEU A 21 4.31 6.32 17.49
CA LEU A 21 4.08 5.62 16.24
C LEU A 21 2.60 5.40 15.94
N HIS A 22 1.73 5.42 16.96
CA HIS A 22 0.30 5.18 16.80
C HIS A 22 -0.37 6.32 16.02
N GLY A 23 -1.34 5.96 15.17
CA GLY A 23 -2.18 6.92 14.50
C GLY A 23 -3.29 7.43 15.39
N TYR A 24 -4.41 7.79 14.80
CA TYR A 24 -5.59 8.28 15.54
C TYR A 24 -6.18 7.16 16.40
N PHE A 25 -6.56 7.51 17.63
CA PHE A 25 -7.40 6.67 18.46
C PHE A 25 -8.86 6.87 18.06
N ILE A 26 -9.74 5.94 18.46
CA ILE A 26 -11.16 6.06 18.11
C ILE A 26 -11.76 7.38 18.59
N GLU A 27 -11.30 7.87 19.73
CA GLU A 27 -11.76 9.13 20.32
C GLU A 27 -11.38 10.36 19.49
N ASP A 28 -10.34 10.23 18.65
CA ASP A 28 -9.87 11.33 17.79
C ASP A 28 -10.59 11.38 16.44
N LEU A 29 -11.38 10.36 16.13
CA LEU A 29 -12.01 10.22 14.82
C LEU A 29 -13.36 10.89 14.80
N ASP A 30 -13.60 11.73 13.79
CA ASP A 30 -14.86 12.39 13.53
C ASP A 30 -15.43 11.97 12.17
N ILE A 31 -16.76 11.96 12.07
CA ILE A 31 -17.42 11.71 10.80
C ILE A 31 -17.06 12.83 9.81
N GLY A 32 -16.67 12.44 8.60
CA GLY A 32 -16.25 13.38 7.56
C GLY A 32 -14.74 13.55 7.45
N MET A 33 -13.94 13.02 8.37
CA MET A 33 -12.49 12.98 8.21
C MET A 33 -12.14 12.16 6.98
N SER A 34 -11.12 12.61 6.26
CA SER A 34 -10.63 11.94 5.07
C SER A 34 -9.12 12.02 4.96
N ALA A 35 -8.55 11.08 4.23
CA ALA A 35 -7.15 11.08 3.86
C ALA A 35 -7.00 10.49 2.47
N PHE A 36 -5.90 10.77 1.83
CA PHE A 36 -5.62 10.22 0.52
C PHE A 36 -4.14 9.85 0.38
N TYR A 37 -3.89 8.99 -0.57
CA TYR A 37 -2.57 8.63 -1.04
C TYR A 37 -2.59 8.62 -2.57
N SER A 38 -1.59 9.19 -3.17
CA SER A 38 -1.47 9.21 -4.62
C SER A 38 -0.13 8.62 -5.04
N ARG A 39 -0.16 7.80 -6.07
CA ARG A 39 1.04 7.13 -6.58
C ARG A 39 0.93 6.93 -8.08
N THR A 40 2.01 7.23 -8.80
CA THR A 40 2.17 6.77 -10.18
C THR A 40 2.65 5.32 -10.16
N VAL A 41 1.87 4.44 -10.73
CA VAL A 41 2.21 3.02 -10.84
C VAL A 41 3.29 2.85 -11.90
N THR A 42 4.35 2.12 -11.55
CA THR A 42 5.46 1.85 -12.44
C THR A 42 5.51 0.39 -12.87
N GLU A 43 6.27 0.08 -13.92
CA GLU A 43 6.53 -1.32 -14.28
C GLU A 43 7.24 -2.07 -13.15
N ALA A 44 8.14 -1.40 -12.44
CA ALA A 44 8.81 -1.98 -11.27
C ALA A 44 7.81 -2.38 -10.18
N ASP A 45 6.79 -1.56 -9.94
CA ASP A 45 5.73 -1.88 -8.99
C ASP A 45 4.99 -3.16 -9.37
N ILE A 46 4.65 -3.30 -10.63
CA ILE A 46 3.95 -4.48 -11.16
C ILE A 46 4.81 -5.74 -11.01
N VAL A 47 6.07 -5.66 -11.36
CA VAL A 47 7.03 -6.77 -11.21
C VAL A 47 7.18 -7.17 -9.73
N MET A 48 7.34 -6.21 -8.85
CA MET A 48 7.46 -6.46 -7.40
C MET A 48 6.19 -7.09 -6.84
N PHE A 49 5.02 -6.61 -7.25
CA PHE A 49 3.76 -7.18 -6.81
C PHE A 49 3.59 -8.62 -7.30
N ALA A 50 3.95 -8.90 -8.55
CA ALA A 50 3.96 -10.26 -9.08
C ALA A 50 4.86 -11.17 -8.25
N GLY A 51 6.04 -10.70 -7.89
CA GLY A 51 6.99 -11.45 -7.07
C GLY A 51 6.48 -11.76 -5.67
N ILE A 52 5.82 -10.81 -5.04
CA ILE A 52 5.26 -10.97 -3.69
C ILE A 52 4.02 -11.87 -3.70
N SER A 53 3.11 -11.65 -4.65
CA SER A 53 1.84 -12.37 -4.70
C SER A 53 1.93 -13.74 -5.37
N GLY A 54 2.94 -13.95 -6.22
CA GLY A 54 3.01 -15.12 -7.09
C GLY A 54 2.10 -15.04 -8.32
N ASP A 55 1.42 -13.93 -8.54
CA ASP A 55 0.55 -13.74 -9.70
C ASP A 55 1.35 -13.26 -10.91
N PHE A 56 1.90 -14.22 -11.62
CA PHE A 56 2.65 -14.00 -12.87
C PHE A 56 1.77 -14.13 -14.11
N ASN A 57 0.49 -13.83 -14.01
CA ASN A 57 -0.41 -13.83 -15.16
C ASN A 57 0.22 -12.99 -16.30
N PRO A 58 0.36 -13.59 -17.51
CA PRO A 58 0.99 -12.89 -18.64
C PRO A 58 0.28 -11.59 -19.04
N LEU A 59 -0.96 -11.40 -18.63
CA LEU A 59 -1.67 -10.13 -18.80
C LEU A 59 -0.93 -8.96 -18.14
N HIS A 60 -0.15 -9.21 -17.09
CA HIS A 60 0.59 -8.18 -16.37
C HIS A 60 2.04 -8.05 -16.83
N LEU A 61 2.65 -9.11 -17.34
CA LEU A 61 4.09 -9.19 -17.53
C LEU A 61 4.52 -9.47 -18.97
N ASN A 62 3.65 -10.04 -19.79
CA ASN A 62 3.98 -10.41 -21.16
C ASN A 62 3.29 -9.46 -22.13
N ARG A 63 4.07 -8.52 -22.68
CA ARG A 63 3.53 -7.50 -23.58
C ARG A 63 2.86 -8.10 -24.81
N GLU A 64 3.49 -9.10 -25.44
CA GLU A 64 2.94 -9.70 -26.66
C GLU A 64 1.62 -10.42 -26.38
N PHE A 65 1.53 -11.11 -25.26
CA PHE A 65 0.26 -11.74 -24.84
C PHE A 65 -0.80 -10.69 -24.56
N ALA A 66 -0.46 -9.68 -23.79
CA ALA A 66 -1.40 -8.65 -23.36
C ALA A 66 -1.94 -7.79 -24.51
N GLU A 67 -1.13 -7.53 -25.53
CA GLU A 67 -1.53 -6.80 -26.73
C GLU A 67 -2.63 -7.50 -27.51
N LYS A 68 -2.71 -8.85 -27.42
CA LYS A 68 -3.74 -9.65 -28.07
C LYS A 68 -5.04 -9.75 -27.28
N THR A 69 -5.06 -9.23 -26.06
CA THR A 69 -6.27 -9.16 -25.25
C THR A 69 -7.06 -7.89 -25.56
N HIS A 70 -8.30 -7.82 -25.10
CA HIS A 70 -9.11 -6.61 -25.25
C HIS A 70 -8.52 -5.39 -24.53
N PHE A 71 -7.54 -5.59 -23.63
CA PHE A 71 -6.82 -4.48 -23.02
C PHE A 71 -5.79 -3.82 -23.93
N GLY A 72 -5.31 -4.53 -24.95
CA GLY A 72 -4.35 -4.01 -25.92
C GLY A 72 -2.95 -3.73 -25.37
N GLY A 73 -2.63 -4.23 -24.20
CA GLY A 73 -1.34 -4.07 -23.54
C GLY A 73 -1.38 -4.56 -22.10
N THR A 74 -0.23 -4.55 -21.44
CA THR A 74 -0.15 -4.98 -20.04
C THR A 74 -0.90 -4.02 -19.12
N ILE A 75 -1.49 -4.58 -18.09
CA ILE A 75 -2.18 -3.84 -17.04
C ILE A 75 -1.62 -4.25 -15.67
N ALA A 76 -1.75 -3.35 -14.71
CA ALA A 76 -1.43 -3.66 -13.32
C ALA A 76 -2.45 -4.64 -12.74
N HIS A 77 -2.01 -5.44 -11.77
CA HIS A 77 -2.92 -6.26 -10.98
C HIS A 77 -3.93 -5.35 -10.27
N GLY A 78 -5.20 -5.72 -10.34
CA GLY A 78 -6.22 -4.99 -9.58
C GLY A 78 -5.91 -4.95 -8.09
N MET A 79 -5.40 -6.05 -7.55
CA MET A 79 -5.01 -6.13 -6.14
C MET A 79 -3.83 -5.24 -5.78
N LEU A 80 -2.96 -4.89 -6.72
CA LEU A 80 -1.93 -3.89 -6.49
C LEU A 80 -2.58 -2.53 -6.20
N THR A 81 -3.50 -2.11 -7.04
CA THR A 81 -4.24 -0.86 -6.83
C THR A 81 -5.05 -0.92 -5.53
N ALA A 82 -5.70 -2.03 -5.25
CA ALA A 82 -6.44 -2.23 -4.01
C ALA A 82 -5.53 -2.12 -2.77
N SER A 83 -4.28 -2.56 -2.88
CA SER A 83 -3.32 -2.48 -1.77
C SER A 83 -3.04 -1.04 -1.32
N LEU A 84 -3.25 -0.06 -2.18
CA LEU A 84 -3.05 1.35 -1.84
C LEU A 84 -4.10 1.86 -0.86
N ILE A 85 -5.26 1.23 -0.79
CA ILE A 85 -6.26 1.50 0.25
C ILE A 85 -5.68 1.14 1.61
N SER A 86 -4.97 0.02 1.69
CA SER A 86 -4.26 -0.38 2.91
C SER A 86 -3.22 0.67 3.35
N THR A 87 -2.58 1.33 2.40
CA THR A 87 -1.65 2.42 2.69
C THR A 87 -2.35 3.55 3.44
N VAL A 88 -3.51 3.97 2.97
CA VAL A 88 -4.28 5.04 3.63
C VAL A 88 -4.72 4.61 5.02
N VAL A 89 -5.31 3.44 5.14
CA VAL A 89 -5.80 2.93 6.44
C VAL A 89 -4.66 2.73 7.43
N GLY A 90 -3.57 2.13 7.00
CA GLY A 90 -2.48 1.74 7.87
C GLY A 90 -1.48 2.84 8.21
N THR A 91 -1.40 3.89 7.39
CA THR A 91 -0.38 4.93 7.58
C THR A 91 -0.93 6.33 7.75
N LYS A 92 -2.18 6.57 7.40
CA LYS A 92 -2.76 7.93 7.42
C LYS A 92 -4.01 8.05 8.28
N LEU A 93 -5.05 7.29 7.99
CA LEU A 93 -6.35 7.42 8.68
C LEU A 93 -7.06 6.07 8.76
N PRO A 94 -7.21 5.44 9.91
CA PRO A 94 -6.75 5.89 11.24
C PRO A 94 -5.23 5.92 11.42
N GLY A 95 -4.46 5.25 10.58
CA GLY A 95 -3.01 5.20 10.67
C GLY A 95 -2.49 4.01 11.50
N PRO A 96 -1.23 4.05 11.93
CA PRO A 96 -0.60 2.92 12.62
C PRO A 96 -1.41 2.45 13.82
N GLY A 97 -1.56 1.12 13.94
CA GLY A 97 -2.40 0.47 14.93
C GLY A 97 -3.76 0.02 14.39
N ALA A 98 -4.19 0.53 13.24
CA ALA A 98 -5.42 0.08 12.59
C ALA A 98 -5.25 -1.32 12.00
N ILE A 99 -6.30 -2.11 12.09
CA ILE A 99 -6.36 -3.45 11.50
C ILE A 99 -7.37 -3.46 10.37
N TYR A 100 -6.91 -3.81 9.18
CA TYR A 100 -7.76 -3.93 8.01
C TYR A 100 -8.49 -5.27 8.06
N MET A 101 -9.80 -5.26 8.21
CA MET A 101 -10.56 -6.50 8.44
C MET A 101 -11.26 -7.02 7.20
N SER A 102 -11.83 -6.14 6.39
CA SER A 102 -12.60 -6.57 5.23
C SER A 102 -12.78 -5.41 4.25
N GLN A 103 -13.10 -5.77 3.01
CA GLN A 103 -13.41 -4.81 1.96
C GLN A 103 -14.31 -5.44 0.91
N ASN A 104 -15.01 -4.60 0.17
CA ASN A 104 -15.71 -4.98 -1.04
C ASN A 104 -15.22 -4.07 -2.16
N ILE A 105 -14.61 -4.65 -3.20
CA ILE A 105 -13.99 -3.90 -4.29
C ILE A 105 -14.51 -4.41 -5.63
N ARG A 106 -14.77 -3.49 -6.54
CA ARG A 106 -15.03 -3.77 -7.94
C ARG A 106 -13.98 -3.04 -8.78
N PHE A 107 -13.34 -3.77 -9.68
CA PHE A 107 -12.40 -3.21 -10.63
C PHE A 107 -13.15 -2.83 -11.91
N THR A 108 -13.29 -1.53 -12.16
CA THR A 108 -14.11 -1.00 -13.26
C THR A 108 -13.31 -0.49 -14.44
N ALA A 109 -12.01 -0.26 -14.27
CA ALA A 109 -11.11 0.18 -15.30
C ALA A 109 -9.70 -0.36 -15.06
N PRO A 110 -8.92 -0.64 -16.12
CA PRO A 110 -7.54 -1.07 -15.96
C PRO A 110 -6.65 0.10 -15.52
N VAL A 111 -5.61 -0.24 -14.78
CA VAL A 111 -4.49 0.66 -14.45
C VAL A 111 -3.27 0.16 -15.19
N ARG A 112 -2.55 1.07 -15.82
CA ARG A 112 -1.33 0.77 -16.57
C ARG A 112 -0.12 1.41 -15.91
N ALA A 113 1.05 0.89 -16.20
CA ALA A 113 2.29 1.56 -15.83
C ALA A 113 2.28 2.99 -16.41
N GLY A 114 2.59 3.96 -15.56
CA GLY A 114 2.51 5.38 -15.89
C GLY A 114 1.22 6.07 -15.43
N ASP A 115 0.19 5.33 -15.07
CA ASP A 115 -1.04 5.91 -14.52
C ASP A 115 -0.84 6.31 -13.06
N THR A 116 -1.47 7.41 -12.68
CA THR A 116 -1.50 7.87 -11.29
C THR A 116 -2.87 7.60 -10.68
N VAL A 117 -2.85 6.94 -9.56
CA VAL A 117 -4.04 6.57 -8.79
C VAL A 117 -4.00 7.20 -7.43
#